data_b45095381457a1da42638589ac769101
#
_entry.id   b45095381457a1da42638589ac769101
#
_cell.length_a   1.000
_cell.length_b   1.000
_cell.length_c   1.000
_cell.angle_alpha   90.00
_cell.angle_beta   90.00
_cell.angle_gamma   90.00
#
_symmetry.space_group_name_H-M   'P 1'
#
loop_
_entity.id
_entity.type
_entity.pdbx_description
1 polymer ?
#
loop_
_entity_poly.entity_id
_entity_poly.type
_entity_poly.pdbx_seq_one_letter_code
_entity_poly.pdbx_strand_id
1 'polypeptide(L)'
;AVTAWCRLDDLDAARARLDALAAHPKLRAIRHLIHQEDDRHWILREGVQPALALLEERGLLLELPAVFPDHLGDVPELARRYPALTLVIDHLGKPPIGTAGMSAWQHQLERAAAHGNVVAKVSGLNTVVPSPEWGAADLEPAVRAALKAFGHERLLFGSDWPVALLNGSYERVFMETTDAIRAVAGDGADAILGGNALRLYAIAQR
;
A
#
# COMPACT_ATOMS: atom_id res chain seq x y z
N ALA A 1 -11.21 10.71 2.98
CA ALA A 1 -9.78 10.86 3.26
C ALA A 1 -9.04 11.35 2.03
N VAL A 2 -7.88 11.95 2.24
CA VAL A 2 -6.95 12.41 1.19
C VAL A 2 -5.55 11.97 1.57
N THR A 3 -4.86 11.38 0.61
CA THR A 3 -3.41 11.17 0.65
C THR A 3 -2.78 12.27 -0.19
N ALA A 4 -1.85 13.02 0.38
CA ALA A 4 -1.15 14.10 -0.30
C ALA A 4 0.30 13.72 -0.59
N TRP A 5 0.94 14.48 -1.48
CA TRP A 5 2.37 14.38 -1.74
C TRP A 5 3.14 15.41 -0.91
N CYS A 6 4.32 14.98 -0.45
CA CYS A 6 5.27 15.81 0.27
C CYS A 6 6.69 15.42 -0.15
N ARG A 7 7.58 16.39 -0.23
CA ARG A 7 9.00 16.15 -0.43
C ARG A 7 9.60 15.69 0.91
N LEU A 8 10.12 14.47 0.96
CA LEU A 8 10.58 13.87 2.21
C LEU A 8 12.09 13.95 2.43
N ASP A 9 12.88 14.32 1.42
CA ASP A 9 14.34 14.50 1.49
C ASP A 9 14.77 15.93 1.85
N ASP A 10 13.81 16.78 2.19
CA ASP A 10 14.01 18.17 2.62
C ASP A 10 13.03 18.44 3.77
N LEU A 11 13.54 18.43 5.01
CA LEU A 11 12.71 18.56 6.20
C LEU A 11 11.96 19.89 6.28
N ASP A 12 12.58 20.99 5.87
CA ASP A 12 11.95 22.31 5.91
C ASP A 12 10.81 22.40 4.91
N ALA A 13 11.03 21.88 3.70
CA ALA A 13 9.98 21.78 2.68
C ALA A 13 8.86 20.83 3.14
N ALA A 14 9.18 19.69 3.75
CA ALA A 14 8.21 18.77 4.32
C ALA A 14 7.36 19.46 5.39
N ARG A 15 7.99 20.13 6.36
CA ARG A 15 7.32 20.85 7.43
C ARG A 15 6.38 21.92 6.89
N ALA A 16 6.88 22.79 6.02
CA ALA A 16 6.08 23.86 5.41
C ALA A 16 4.86 23.29 4.66
N ARG A 17 5.08 22.21 3.90
CA ARG A 17 3.98 21.55 3.16
C ARG A 17 2.93 20.93 4.09
N LEU A 18 3.36 20.24 5.14
CA LEU A 18 2.46 19.63 6.12
C LEU A 18 1.70 20.68 6.92
N ASP A 19 2.33 21.81 7.26
CA ASP A 19 1.66 22.94 7.93
C ASP A 19 0.58 23.54 7.03
N ALA A 20 0.86 23.73 5.75
CA ALA A 20 -0.13 24.20 4.77
C ALA A 20 -1.30 23.22 4.58
N LEU A 21 -1.05 21.91 4.72
CA LEU A 21 -2.05 20.87 4.60
C LEU A 21 -2.83 20.60 5.91
N ALA A 22 -2.31 21.02 7.05
CA ALA A 22 -2.89 20.74 8.37
C ALA A 22 -4.33 21.25 8.52
N ALA A 23 -4.68 22.35 7.85
CA ALA A 23 -6.04 22.89 7.83
C ALA A 23 -7.03 22.04 6.99
N HIS A 24 -6.53 21.07 6.20
CA HIS A 24 -7.39 20.25 5.36
C HIS A 24 -8.00 19.09 6.17
N PRO A 25 -9.32 19.11 6.46
CA PRO A 25 -9.94 18.18 7.42
C PRO A 25 -9.90 16.71 6.98
N LYS A 26 -9.61 16.43 5.71
CA LYS A 26 -9.57 15.09 5.12
C LYS A 26 -8.16 14.53 4.96
N LEU A 27 -7.11 15.30 5.27
CA LEU A 27 -5.74 14.78 5.20
C LEU A 27 -5.56 13.61 6.19
N ARG A 28 -5.06 12.49 5.69
CA ARG A 28 -4.80 11.29 6.51
C ARG A 28 -3.45 10.66 6.24
N ALA A 29 -2.94 10.80 5.03
CA ALA A 29 -1.71 10.13 4.63
C ALA A 29 -0.85 11.00 3.74
N ILE A 30 0.42 10.65 3.69
CA ILE A 30 1.39 11.15 2.72
C ILE A 30 1.86 9.96 1.87
N ARG A 31 2.07 10.22 0.57
CA ARG A 31 2.69 9.28 -0.38
C ARG A 31 3.84 9.97 -1.08
N HIS A 32 4.98 9.29 -1.15
CA HIS A 32 6.08 9.63 -2.03
C HIS A 32 6.30 8.49 -3.02
N LEU A 33 6.59 8.80 -4.29
CA LEU A 33 6.73 7.80 -5.36
C LEU A 33 8.15 7.23 -5.36
N ILE A 34 8.50 6.50 -4.31
CA ILE A 34 9.85 5.96 -4.06
C ILE A 34 10.39 5.11 -5.21
N HIS A 35 9.52 4.49 -6.00
CA HIS A 35 9.89 3.70 -7.18
C HIS A 35 10.31 4.55 -8.40
N GLN A 36 10.23 5.88 -8.30
CA GLN A 36 10.72 6.81 -9.31
C GLN A 36 12.05 7.47 -8.92
N GLU A 37 12.56 7.14 -7.74
CA GLU A 37 13.86 7.62 -7.27
C GLU A 37 14.99 6.73 -7.82
N ASP A 38 16.11 7.35 -8.18
CA ASP A 38 17.28 6.63 -8.75
C ASP A 38 17.89 5.63 -7.76
N ASP A 39 17.83 5.94 -6.47
CA ASP A 39 18.29 5.06 -5.40
C ASP A 39 17.14 4.19 -4.90
N ARG A 40 17.19 2.89 -5.15
CA ARG A 40 16.18 1.94 -4.69
C ARG A 40 15.97 1.92 -3.16
N HIS A 41 16.99 2.37 -2.39
CA HIS A 41 16.93 2.49 -0.93
C HIS A 41 16.69 3.94 -0.48
N TRP A 42 16.22 4.81 -1.39
CA TRP A 42 16.01 6.24 -1.13
C TRP A 42 15.25 6.52 0.17
N ILE A 43 14.24 5.73 0.47
CA ILE A 43 13.41 5.89 1.67
C ILE A 43 14.19 5.65 2.98
N LEU A 44 15.32 4.93 2.93
CA LEU A 44 16.19 4.67 4.06
C LEU A 44 17.31 5.70 4.22
N ARG A 45 17.48 6.66 3.30
CA ARG A 45 18.51 7.70 3.35
C ARG A 45 18.38 8.54 4.62
N GLU A 46 19.51 8.92 5.19
CA GLU A 46 19.55 9.76 6.39
C GLU A 46 18.79 11.08 6.23
N GLY A 47 18.85 11.71 5.04
CA GLY A 47 18.13 12.94 4.75
C GLY A 47 16.60 12.80 4.74
N VAL A 48 16.07 11.59 4.57
CA VAL A 48 14.62 11.30 4.55
C VAL A 48 14.07 11.04 5.97
N GLN A 49 14.92 10.50 6.86
CA GLN A 49 14.46 10.03 8.18
C GLN A 49 13.79 11.12 9.04
N PRO A 50 14.27 12.39 9.05
CA PRO A 50 13.61 13.45 9.83
C PRO A 50 12.18 13.75 9.39
N ALA A 51 11.90 13.63 8.07
CA ALA A 51 10.54 13.83 7.57
C ALA A 51 9.62 12.66 7.94
N LEU A 52 10.13 11.41 7.97
CA LEU A 52 9.36 10.25 8.44
C LEU A 52 9.01 10.36 9.93
N ALA A 53 9.96 10.80 10.76
CA ALA A 53 9.71 11.09 12.17
C ALA A 53 8.62 12.18 12.34
N LEU A 54 8.63 13.21 11.49
CA LEU A 54 7.61 14.25 11.49
C LEU A 54 6.22 13.71 11.10
N LEU A 55 6.12 12.74 10.16
CA LEU A 55 4.86 12.08 9.84
C LEU A 55 4.33 11.27 11.02
N GLU A 56 5.21 10.53 11.69
CA GLU A 56 4.88 9.77 12.90
C GLU A 56 4.35 10.68 14.00
N GLU A 57 5.06 11.78 14.31
CA GLU A 57 4.66 12.80 15.29
C GLU A 57 3.27 13.39 14.99
N ARG A 58 2.95 13.59 13.71
CA ARG A 58 1.65 14.14 13.27
C ARG A 58 0.54 13.12 13.16
N GLY A 59 0.79 11.85 13.42
CA GLY A 59 -0.19 10.78 13.31
C GLY A 59 -0.71 10.57 11.88
N LEU A 60 0.11 10.90 10.87
CA LEU A 60 -0.19 10.66 9.46
C LEU A 60 0.28 9.28 9.05
N LEU A 61 -0.43 8.65 8.10
CA LEU A 61 0.01 7.40 7.50
C LEU A 61 1.04 7.70 6.39
N LEU A 62 1.94 6.75 6.15
CA LEU A 62 2.83 6.77 5.00
C LEU A 62 2.42 5.68 4.01
N GLU A 63 1.96 6.08 2.82
CA GLU A 63 1.68 5.16 1.72
C GLU A 63 2.95 4.94 0.89
N LEU A 64 3.29 3.67 0.70
CA LEU A 64 4.53 3.22 0.08
C LEU A 64 4.24 2.42 -1.19
N PRO A 65 4.49 2.97 -2.38
CA PRO A 65 4.55 2.20 -3.61
C PRO A 65 5.88 1.39 -3.64
N ALA A 66 5.98 0.44 -2.69
CA ALA A 66 7.17 -0.36 -2.43
C ALA A 66 7.24 -1.56 -3.38
N VAL A 67 7.64 -1.32 -4.63
CA VAL A 67 7.64 -2.31 -5.71
C VAL A 67 8.69 -3.40 -5.45
N PHE A 68 8.26 -4.67 -5.56
CA PHE A 68 9.14 -5.83 -5.56
C PHE A 68 9.95 -5.91 -6.89
N PRO A 69 11.22 -6.32 -6.87
CA PRO A 69 12.01 -6.75 -5.70
C PRO A 69 12.73 -5.63 -4.95
N ASP A 70 12.72 -4.40 -5.48
CA ASP A 70 13.67 -3.36 -5.09
C ASP A 70 13.32 -2.68 -3.75
N HIS A 71 12.04 -2.42 -3.47
CA HIS A 71 11.64 -1.55 -2.37
C HIS A 71 10.92 -2.28 -1.22
N LEU A 72 10.24 -3.41 -1.52
CA LEU A 72 9.44 -4.13 -0.53
C LEU A 72 10.29 -4.63 0.65
N GLY A 73 11.57 -4.95 0.37
CA GLY A 73 12.54 -5.38 1.36
C GLY A 73 12.92 -4.34 2.42
N ASP A 74 12.68 -3.05 2.15
CA ASP A 74 13.01 -1.94 3.07
C ASP A 74 11.92 -1.69 4.12
N VAL A 75 10.70 -2.17 3.87
CA VAL A 75 9.53 -1.94 4.74
C VAL A 75 9.75 -2.43 6.18
N PRO A 76 10.33 -3.64 6.44
CA PRO A 76 10.59 -4.09 7.80
C PRO A 76 11.48 -3.15 8.61
N GLU A 77 12.52 -2.58 7.98
CA GLU A 77 13.41 -1.64 8.66
C GLU A 77 12.70 -0.33 8.99
N LEU A 78 11.89 0.21 8.08
CA LEU A 78 11.06 1.38 8.35
C LEU A 78 10.09 1.13 9.51
N ALA A 79 9.40 -0.01 9.48
CA ALA A 79 8.43 -0.38 10.49
C ALA A 79 9.05 -0.49 11.90
N ARG A 80 10.30 -0.98 11.95
CA ARG A 80 11.07 -1.06 13.20
C ARG A 80 11.53 0.31 13.70
N ARG A 81 11.94 1.21 12.77
CA ARG A 81 12.42 2.56 13.13
C ARG A 81 11.28 3.47 13.61
N TYR A 82 10.10 3.31 13.03
CA TYR A 82 8.93 4.16 13.26
C TYR A 82 7.72 3.32 13.70
N PRO A 83 7.72 2.79 14.93
CA PRO A 83 6.69 1.84 15.38
C PRO A 83 5.29 2.46 15.53
N ALA A 84 5.18 3.78 15.67
CA ALA A 84 3.91 4.50 15.73
C ALA A 84 3.45 5.01 14.33
N LEU A 85 4.33 4.99 13.33
CA LEU A 85 3.98 5.34 11.94
C LEU A 85 3.31 4.14 11.26
N THR A 86 2.07 4.29 10.86
CA THR A 86 1.42 3.26 10.04
C THR A 86 1.93 3.34 8.61
N LEU A 87 2.51 2.22 8.14
CA LEU A 87 3.00 2.04 6.78
C LEU A 87 1.96 1.29 5.95
N VAL A 88 1.59 1.85 4.81
CA VAL A 88 0.60 1.27 3.90
C VAL A 88 1.31 0.86 2.61
N ILE A 89 1.52 -0.43 2.39
CA ILE A 89 2.10 -0.95 1.15
C ILE A 89 1.06 -0.83 0.03
N ASP A 90 1.33 -0.02 -0.98
CA ASP A 90 0.47 0.06 -2.16
C ASP A 90 0.60 -1.20 -3.03
N HIS A 91 -0.52 -1.67 -3.57
CA HIS A 91 -0.62 -2.71 -4.60
C HIS A 91 0.08 -4.04 -4.22
N LEU A 92 0.05 -4.42 -2.93
CA LEU A 92 0.77 -5.58 -2.38
C LEU A 92 2.27 -5.62 -2.76
N GLY A 93 2.88 -4.46 -3.05
CA GLY A 93 4.25 -4.38 -3.52
C GLY A 93 4.44 -4.89 -4.96
N LYS A 94 3.39 -4.88 -5.80
CA LYS A 94 3.44 -5.34 -7.20
C LYS A 94 3.94 -6.78 -7.32
N PRO A 95 3.14 -7.78 -6.89
CA PRO A 95 3.50 -9.20 -6.99
C PRO A 95 3.76 -9.60 -8.45
N PRO A 96 4.80 -10.38 -8.75
CA PRO A 96 5.10 -10.84 -10.11
C PRO A 96 4.18 -12.01 -10.50
N ILE A 97 2.87 -11.74 -10.64
CA ILE A 97 1.81 -12.72 -10.91
C ILE A 97 2.13 -13.53 -12.19
N GLY A 98 1.96 -14.84 -12.11
CA GLY A 98 2.20 -15.73 -13.24
C GLY A 98 3.68 -15.98 -13.56
N THR A 99 4.60 -15.57 -12.69
CA THR A 99 6.05 -15.75 -12.88
C THR A 99 6.72 -16.52 -11.72
N ALA A 100 7.98 -16.94 -11.92
CA ALA A 100 8.76 -17.63 -10.91
C ALA A 100 9.10 -16.76 -9.68
N GLY A 101 8.89 -15.44 -9.73
CA GLY A 101 9.21 -14.51 -8.64
C GLY A 101 8.24 -14.53 -7.45
N MET A 102 7.09 -15.20 -7.57
CA MET A 102 6.02 -15.18 -6.56
C MET A 102 6.50 -15.62 -5.16
N SER A 103 7.33 -16.65 -5.05
CA SER A 103 7.83 -17.12 -3.74
C SER A 103 8.75 -16.10 -3.06
N ALA A 104 9.61 -15.43 -3.83
CA ALA A 104 10.51 -14.41 -3.30
C ALA A 104 9.73 -13.15 -2.86
N TRP A 105 8.73 -12.73 -3.65
CA TRP A 105 7.81 -11.67 -3.28
C TRP A 105 7.05 -12.01 -2.00
N GLN A 106 6.46 -13.20 -1.91
CA GLN A 106 5.72 -13.65 -0.74
C GLN A 106 6.59 -13.60 0.52
N HIS A 107 7.84 -14.05 0.44
CA HIS A 107 8.77 -14.00 1.56
C HIS A 107 9.02 -12.55 2.03
N GLN A 108 9.23 -11.60 1.10
CA GLN A 108 9.39 -10.18 1.46
C GLN A 108 8.11 -9.60 2.08
N LEU A 109 6.95 -9.96 1.52
CA LEU A 109 5.65 -9.51 2.03
C LEU A 109 5.39 -10.03 3.46
N GLU A 110 5.68 -11.31 3.73
CA GLU A 110 5.55 -11.91 5.07
C GLU A 110 6.47 -11.22 6.10
N ARG A 111 7.69 -10.86 5.69
CA ARG A 111 8.61 -10.09 6.56
C ARG A 111 8.06 -8.71 6.89
N ALA A 112 7.49 -8.02 5.93
CA ALA A 112 6.83 -6.72 6.17
C ALA A 112 5.61 -6.88 7.09
N ALA A 113 4.77 -7.88 6.84
CA ALA A 113 3.57 -8.18 7.61
C ALA A 113 3.83 -8.60 9.07
N ALA A 114 5.06 -9.05 9.40
CA ALA A 114 5.46 -9.37 10.77
C ALA A 114 5.41 -8.15 11.72
N HIS A 115 5.38 -6.94 11.16
CA HIS A 115 5.27 -5.69 11.91
C HIS A 115 3.80 -5.24 11.99
N GLY A 116 3.30 -5.00 13.21
CA GLY A 116 1.90 -4.67 13.47
C GLY A 116 1.45 -3.31 12.90
N ASN A 117 2.39 -2.39 12.66
CA ASN A 117 2.16 -1.09 12.06
C ASN A 117 2.22 -1.09 10.52
N VAL A 118 2.29 -2.26 9.88
CA VAL A 118 2.25 -2.41 8.42
C VAL A 118 0.91 -2.98 7.98
N VAL A 119 0.31 -2.34 7.00
CA VAL A 119 -0.91 -2.77 6.29
C VAL A 119 -0.66 -2.77 4.78
N ALA A 120 -1.51 -3.41 3.99
CA ALA A 120 -1.31 -3.45 2.54
C ALA A 120 -2.62 -3.28 1.77
N LYS A 121 -2.51 -2.72 0.55
CA LYS A 121 -3.64 -2.54 -0.37
C LYS A 121 -3.67 -3.64 -1.42
N VAL A 122 -4.78 -4.35 -1.48
CA VAL A 122 -5.16 -5.22 -2.61
C VAL A 122 -5.70 -4.31 -3.72
N SER A 123 -4.82 -3.88 -4.60
CA SER A 123 -5.12 -2.91 -5.65
C SER A 123 -4.12 -3.02 -6.80
N GLY A 124 -4.47 -2.60 -8.01
CA GLY A 124 -3.57 -2.51 -9.15
C GLY A 124 -2.93 -3.84 -9.59
N LEU A 125 -3.46 -4.97 -9.15
CA LEU A 125 -2.91 -6.30 -9.45
C LEU A 125 -3.06 -6.66 -10.93
N ASN A 126 -4.11 -6.15 -11.58
CA ASN A 126 -4.32 -6.31 -13.00
C ASN A 126 -3.17 -5.79 -13.86
N THR A 127 -2.47 -4.75 -13.41
CA THR A 127 -1.36 -4.14 -14.17
C THR A 127 -0.08 -4.97 -14.18
N VAL A 128 -0.01 -6.02 -13.37
CA VAL A 128 1.14 -6.94 -13.28
C VAL A 128 0.81 -8.35 -13.77
N VAL A 129 -0.43 -8.60 -14.19
CA VAL A 129 -0.80 -9.85 -14.87
C VAL A 129 -0.38 -9.76 -16.35
N PRO A 130 0.36 -10.76 -16.89
CA PRO A 130 0.88 -10.70 -18.25
C PRO A 130 -0.21 -10.76 -19.33
N SER A 131 -1.36 -11.42 -19.03
CA SER A 131 -2.47 -11.60 -19.99
C SER A 131 -3.45 -10.42 -19.97
N PRO A 132 -3.96 -9.96 -21.12
CA PRO A 132 -5.09 -9.05 -21.15
C PRO A 132 -6.43 -9.72 -20.81
N GLU A 133 -6.47 -11.06 -20.82
CA GLU A 133 -7.67 -11.87 -20.51
C GLU A 133 -7.68 -12.39 -19.07
N TRP A 134 -7.07 -11.64 -18.15
CA TRP A 134 -7.03 -11.99 -16.73
C TRP A 134 -8.42 -11.93 -16.08
N GLY A 135 -8.59 -12.67 -14.98
CA GLY A 135 -9.79 -12.67 -14.15
C GLY A 135 -9.46 -12.87 -12.67
N ALA A 136 -10.49 -13.03 -11.85
CA ALA A 136 -10.34 -13.18 -10.40
C ALA A 136 -9.38 -14.33 -10.02
N ALA A 137 -9.45 -15.45 -10.73
CA ALA A 137 -8.61 -16.62 -10.49
C ALA A 137 -7.11 -16.34 -10.62
N ASP A 138 -6.71 -15.42 -11.52
CA ASP A 138 -5.31 -15.03 -11.67
C ASP A 138 -4.81 -14.19 -10.49
N LEU A 139 -5.70 -13.47 -9.81
CA LEU A 139 -5.40 -12.61 -8.68
C LEU A 139 -5.40 -13.36 -7.35
N GLU A 140 -6.20 -14.43 -7.23
CA GLU A 140 -6.38 -15.20 -5.98
C GLU A 140 -5.08 -15.64 -5.32
N PRO A 141 -4.04 -16.13 -6.03
CA PRO A 141 -2.79 -16.53 -5.38
C PRO A 141 -2.13 -15.40 -4.61
N ALA A 142 -2.11 -14.18 -5.17
CA ALA A 142 -1.54 -13.01 -4.51
C ALA A 142 -2.42 -12.56 -3.32
N VAL A 143 -3.74 -12.55 -3.48
CA VAL A 143 -4.70 -12.21 -2.41
C VAL A 143 -4.59 -13.21 -1.25
N ARG A 144 -4.48 -14.50 -1.54
CA ARG A 144 -4.33 -15.58 -0.54
C ARG A 144 -3.04 -15.44 0.25
N ALA A 145 -1.92 -15.17 -0.43
CA ALA A 145 -0.63 -14.91 0.22
C ALA A 145 -0.71 -13.68 1.13
N ALA A 146 -1.33 -12.59 0.66
CA ALA A 146 -1.52 -11.37 1.44
C ALA A 146 -2.42 -11.63 2.67
N LEU A 147 -3.54 -12.35 2.50
CA LEU A 147 -4.43 -12.69 3.60
C LEU A 147 -3.74 -13.55 4.67
N LYS A 148 -2.94 -14.53 4.25
CA LYS A 148 -2.13 -15.34 5.17
C LYS A 148 -1.15 -14.49 5.97
N ALA A 149 -0.53 -13.49 5.34
CA ALA A 149 0.49 -12.64 5.96
C ALA A 149 -0.12 -11.57 6.89
N PHE A 150 -1.15 -10.87 6.45
CA PHE A 150 -1.71 -9.69 7.14
C PHE A 150 -2.98 -9.98 7.95
N GLY A 151 -3.68 -11.09 7.66
CA GLY A 151 -5.04 -11.30 8.16
C GLY A 151 -6.05 -10.33 7.55
N HIS A 152 -7.32 -10.46 7.95
CA HIS A 152 -8.42 -9.66 7.40
C HIS A 152 -8.33 -8.17 7.79
N GLU A 153 -7.79 -7.85 8.97
CA GLU A 153 -7.83 -6.52 9.58
C GLU A 153 -6.79 -5.54 9.01
N ARG A 154 -5.79 -6.03 8.29
CA ARG A 154 -4.67 -5.23 7.77
C ARG A 154 -4.56 -5.21 6.25
N LEU A 155 -5.63 -5.63 5.56
CA LEU A 155 -5.76 -5.51 4.11
C LEU A 155 -6.83 -4.48 3.75
N LEU A 156 -6.60 -3.79 2.63
CA LEU A 156 -7.48 -2.73 2.13
C LEU A 156 -7.71 -2.94 0.64
N PHE A 157 -8.94 -2.80 0.18
CA PHE A 157 -9.21 -2.74 -1.26
C PHE A 157 -8.90 -1.34 -1.81
N GLY A 158 -8.43 -1.29 -3.06
CA GLY A 158 -8.31 -0.08 -3.86
C GLY A 158 -8.39 -0.39 -5.36
N SER A 159 -8.91 0.52 -6.16
CA SER A 159 -9.03 0.33 -7.60
C SER A 159 -7.75 0.62 -8.37
N ASP A 160 -6.84 1.40 -7.81
CA ASP A 160 -5.66 1.95 -8.52
C ASP A 160 -6.04 2.77 -9.78
N TRP A 161 -7.25 3.34 -9.81
CA TRP A 161 -7.64 4.21 -10.90
C TRP A 161 -6.85 5.54 -10.87
N PRO A 162 -6.37 6.09 -11.99
CA PRO A 162 -6.59 5.64 -13.37
C PRO A 162 -5.56 4.62 -13.89
N VAL A 163 -4.51 4.28 -13.14
CA VAL A 163 -3.44 3.35 -13.57
C VAL A 163 -3.98 1.97 -13.91
N ALA A 164 -5.02 1.55 -13.21
CA ALA A 164 -5.73 0.29 -13.48
C ALA A 164 -6.22 0.14 -14.94
N LEU A 165 -6.48 1.27 -15.64
CA LEU A 165 -6.91 1.26 -17.04
C LEU A 165 -5.85 0.77 -18.04
N LEU A 166 -4.61 0.60 -17.60
CA LEU A 166 -3.54 0.01 -18.43
C LEU A 166 -3.82 -1.43 -18.83
N ASN A 167 -4.62 -2.18 -18.04
CA ASN A 167 -4.97 -3.57 -18.35
C ASN A 167 -6.39 -3.89 -17.87
N GLY A 168 -7.39 -3.19 -18.40
CA GLY A 168 -8.81 -3.43 -18.15
C GLY A 168 -9.64 -2.16 -17.98
N SER A 169 -10.97 -2.28 -18.00
CA SER A 169 -11.88 -1.20 -17.63
C SER A 169 -11.98 -1.10 -16.10
N TYR A 170 -12.45 0.04 -15.59
CA TYR A 170 -12.71 0.22 -14.16
C TYR A 170 -13.66 -0.84 -13.61
N GLU A 171 -14.75 -1.12 -14.33
CA GLU A 171 -15.76 -2.10 -13.94
C GLU A 171 -15.15 -3.49 -13.80
N ARG A 172 -14.35 -3.91 -14.80
CA ARG A 172 -13.67 -5.21 -14.76
C ARG A 172 -12.70 -5.29 -13.59
N VAL A 173 -11.86 -4.26 -13.40
CA VAL A 173 -10.90 -4.23 -12.27
C VAL A 173 -11.63 -4.31 -10.94
N PHE A 174 -12.72 -3.56 -10.80
CA PHE A 174 -13.54 -3.60 -9.59
C PHE A 174 -14.14 -4.99 -9.36
N MET A 175 -14.82 -5.56 -10.36
CA MET A 175 -15.49 -6.86 -10.25
C MET A 175 -14.49 -7.98 -9.96
N GLU A 176 -13.47 -8.16 -10.80
CA GLU A 176 -12.53 -9.26 -10.67
C GLU A 176 -11.71 -9.19 -9.38
N THR A 177 -11.31 -7.98 -8.97
CA THR A 177 -10.55 -7.84 -7.71
C THR A 177 -11.44 -8.11 -6.49
N THR A 178 -12.70 -7.63 -6.49
CA THR A 178 -13.61 -7.90 -5.38
C THR A 178 -14.04 -9.35 -5.32
N ASP A 179 -14.19 -10.03 -6.46
CA ASP A 179 -14.50 -11.45 -6.53
C ASP A 179 -13.33 -12.30 -6.03
N ALA A 180 -12.08 -11.98 -6.39
CA ALA A 180 -10.89 -12.61 -5.83
C ALA A 180 -10.81 -12.45 -4.31
N ILE A 181 -11.10 -11.24 -3.80
CA ILE A 181 -11.13 -10.99 -2.34
C ILE A 181 -12.21 -11.82 -1.67
N ARG A 182 -13.43 -11.86 -2.21
CA ARG A 182 -14.54 -12.64 -1.63
C ARG A 182 -14.26 -14.13 -1.65
N ALA A 183 -13.73 -14.66 -2.76
CA ALA A 183 -13.37 -16.07 -2.89
C ALA A 183 -12.32 -16.50 -1.88
N VAL A 184 -11.37 -15.63 -1.53
CA VAL A 184 -10.25 -15.94 -0.63
C VAL A 184 -10.59 -15.65 0.84
N ALA A 185 -11.27 -14.52 1.11
CA ALA A 185 -11.47 -14.01 2.47
C ALA A 185 -12.80 -14.45 3.12
N GLY A 186 -13.77 -14.94 2.32
CA GLY A 186 -15.07 -15.36 2.86
C GLY A 186 -15.74 -14.23 3.68
N ASP A 187 -16.16 -14.54 4.90
CA ASP A 187 -16.84 -13.61 5.81
C ASP A 187 -16.00 -12.39 6.19
N GLY A 188 -14.68 -12.46 6.02
CA GLY A 188 -13.77 -11.33 6.26
C GLY A 188 -13.66 -10.33 5.09
N ALA A 189 -14.33 -10.58 3.96
CA ALA A 189 -14.21 -9.76 2.76
C ALA A 189 -14.65 -8.31 2.98
N ASP A 190 -15.74 -8.07 3.72
CA ASP A 190 -16.27 -6.72 3.95
C ASP A 190 -15.30 -5.84 4.74
N ALA A 191 -14.50 -6.41 5.64
CA ALA A 191 -13.44 -5.69 6.32
C ALA A 191 -12.41 -5.16 5.31
N ILE A 192 -11.99 -6.01 4.35
CA ILE A 192 -11.01 -5.65 3.31
C ILE A 192 -11.61 -4.65 2.31
N LEU A 193 -12.85 -4.87 1.88
CA LEU A 193 -13.52 -4.08 0.85
C LEU A 193 -13.86 -2.65 1.27
N GLY A 194 -13.94 -2.37 2.59
CA GLY A 194 -14.24 -1.02 3.06
C GLY A 194 -14.01 -0.78 4.54
N GLY A 195 -14.35 -1.72 5.41
CA GLY A 195 -14.30 -1.55 6.86
C GLY A 195 -12.94 -1.07 7.38
N ASN A 196 -11.87 -1.69 6.92
CA ASN A 196 -10.51 -1.32 7.32
C ASN A 196 -10.11 0.07 6.84
N ALA A 197 -10.51 0.47 5.63
CA ALA A 197 -10.23 1.81 5.13
C ALA A 197 -10.96 2.88 5.95
N LEU A 198 -12.22 2.64 6.32
CA LEU A 198 -12.99 3.54 7.18
C LEU A 198 -12.28 3.73 8.53
N ARG A 199 -11.83 2.66 9.15
CA ARG A 199 -11.13 2.66 10.44
C ARG A 199 -9.75 3.33 10.32
N LEU A 200 -8.92 2.87 9.37
CA LEU A 200 -7.52 3.29 9.25
C LEU A 200 -7.39 4.77 8.88
N TYR A 201 -8.19 5.22 7.92
CA TYR A 201 -8.17 6.63 7.47
C TYR A 201 -9.15 7.50 8.26
N ALA A 202 -9.73 7.02 9.36
CA ALA A 202 -10.69 7.74 10.21
C ALA A 202 -11.77 8.45 9.39
N ILE A 203 -12.42 7.70 8.47
CA ILE A 203 -13.48 8.22 7.61
C ILE A 203 -14.81 8.11 8.36
N ALA A 204 -15.43 9.24 8.65
CA ALA A 204 -16.77 9.26 9.25
C ALA A 204 -17.80 8.63 8.28
N GLN A 205 -18.58 7.68 8.77
CA GLN A 205 -19.78 7.22 8.06
C GLN A 205 -20.85 8.32 8.16
N ARG A 206 -21.46 8.64 7.04
CA ARG A 206 -22.58 9.60 6.95
C ARG A 206 -23.91 8.86 7.09
#